data_5a4b97ef429e1b95932e7883f7d960ae
#
_entry.id   5a4b97ef429e1b95932e7883f7d960ae
#
_cell.length_a   1.000
_cell.length_b   1.000
_cell.length_c   1.000
_cell.angle_alpha   90.00
_cell.angle_beta   90.00
_cell.angle_gamma   90.00
#
_symmetry.space_group_name_H-M   'P 1'
#
loop_
_entity.id
_entity.type
_entity.pdbx_description
1 polymer ?
#
loop_
_entity_poly.entity_id
_entity_poly.type
_entity_poly.pdbx_seq_one_letter_code
_entity_poly.pdbx_strand_id
1 'polypeptide(L)'
;MKEIFFLSGLPRAGNTLFGSLMNQNPNVAVTANSITADMMGELYLLKHTDIFKNFPDHKSFDNVCLKVFENYYEHWKADYIIDRAPWGMPPNINFIKKYRKNVKIIVLVRDVIEVLASFIRFSQRNPGSYIDPDRNRSVEEQCDKLMNKDGVIVKELIGVKHLLRPENKGLYHMIEYHDFTAHPKKTIEGVYDFLEIPKFKHRYINLDQFKVNGYQYDDTLLGGDLHKIKTDVITSSTYDARSIIPKSIIDKYEQCNFWKG
;
A
#
# COMPACT_ATOMS: atom_id res chain seq x y z
N MET A 1 1.37 -0.26 -25.03
CA MET A 1 2.22 -0.80 -23.90
C MET A 1 1.66 -0.20 -22.63
N LYS A 2 1.40 -1.02 -21.59
CA LYS A 2 0.84 -0.51 -20.32
C LYS A 2 1.88 0.31 -19.57
N GLU A 3 1.45 1.44 -18.99
CA GLU A 3 2.27 2.17 -18.03
C GLU A 3 2.03 1.64 -16.62
N ILE A 4 3.12 1.36 -15.91
CA ILE A 4 3.07 0.79 -14.56
C ILE A 4 3.59 1.84 -13.58
N PHE A 5 2.73 2.21 -12.64
CA PHE A 5 2.99 3.05 -11.50
C PHE A 5 2.88 2.22 -10.21
N PHE A 6 3.24 2.80 -9.10
CA PHE A 6 3.35 2.09 -7.83
C PHE A 6 2.55 2.78 -6.73
N LEU A 7 1.97 1.97 -5.84
CA LEU A 7 1.28 2.44 -4.65
C LEU A 7 1.90 1.76 -3.43
N SER A 8 2.37 2.55 -2.48
CA SER A 8 2.95 2.13 -1.22
C SER A 8 2.35 2.92 -0.07
N GLY A 9 2.81 2.69 1.14
CA GLY A 9 2.40 3.45 2.31
C GLY A 9 1.67 2.61 3.36
N LEU A 10 1.27 3.25 4.44
CA LEU A 10 0.78 2.56 5.63
C LEU A 10 -0.53 1.81 5.37
N PRO A 11 -0.72 0.64 5.98
CA PRO A 11 -2.03 0.02 6.02
C PRO A 11 -3.02 0.93 6.76
N ARG A 12 -4.30 0.81 6.48
CA ARG A 12 -5.38 1.66 7.09
C ARG A 12 -5.25 3.16 6.79
N ALA A 13 -4.39 3.56 5.86
CA ALA A 13 -4.25 4.94 5.40
C ALA A 13 -5.17 5.31 4.22
N GLY A 14 -6.22 4.52 3.96
CA GLY A 14 -7.17 4.79 2.88
C GLY A 14 -6.84 4.15 1.53
N ASN A 15 -5.91 3.18 1.47
CA ASN A 15 -5.50 2.53 0.22
C ASN A 15 -6.68 1.92 -0.55
N THR A 16 -7.61 1.24 0.13
CA THR A 16 -8.80 0.64 -0.51
C THR A 16 -9.75 1.71 -1.05
N LEU A 17 -9.95 2.80 -0.31
CA LEU A 17 -10.75 3.94 -0.77
C LEU A 17 -10.11 4.59 -1.99
N PHE A 18 -8.80 4.82 -1.95
CA PHE A 18 -8.03 5.34 -3.08
C PHE A 18 -8.19 4.46 -4.32
N GLY A 19 -8.02 3.15 -4.17
CA GLY A 19 -8.22 2.20 -5.26
C GLY A 19 -9.64 2.20 -5.81
N SER A 20 -10.67 2.25 -4.93
CA SER A 20 -12.06 2.31 -5.37
C SER A 20 -12.38 3.58 -6.14
N LEU A 21 -11.77 4.72 -5.77
CA LEU A 21 -11.93 5.96 -6.53
C LEU A 21 -11.23 5.87 -7.89
N MET A 22 -9.95 5.53 -7.92
CA MET A 22 -9.17 5.48 -9.16
C MET A 22 -9.71 4.44 -10.16
N ASN A 23 -10.22 3.30 -9.67
CA ASN A 23 -10.82 2.23 -10.49
C ASN A 23 -12.17 2.61 -11.13
N GLN A 24 -12.72 3.80 -10.84
CA GLN A 24 -13.83 4.35 -11.62
C GLN A 24 -13.41 4.74 -13.05
N ASN A 25 -12.13 5.06 -13.24
CA ASN A 25 -11.57 5.33 -14.57
C ASN A 25 -11.28 4.00 -15.29
N PRO A 26 -11.97 3.68 -16.40
CA PRO A 26 -11.77 2.41 -17.10
C PRO A 26 -10.36 2.22 -17.67
N ASN A 27 -9.59 3.30 -17.82
CA ASN A 27 -8.22 3.25 -18.30
C ASN A 27 -7.19 3.09 -17.16
N VAL A 28 -7.62 3.11 -15.90
CA VAL A 28 -6.76 2.96 -14.70
C VAL A 28 -7.16 1.71 -13.93
N ALA A 29 -6.19 0.94 -13.51
CA ALA A 29 -6.40 -0.18 -12.61
C ALA A 29 -5.43 -0.12 -11.43
N VAL A 30 -5.96 0.19 -10.24
CA VAL A 30 -5.24 0.08 -8.97
C VAL A 30 -5.43 -1.33 -8.44
N THR A 31 -4.35 -2.05 -8.19
CA THR A 31 -4.44 -3.42 -7.65
C THR A 31 -4.83 -3.41 -6.17
N ALA A 32 -5.34 -4.54 -5.71
CA ALA A 32 -5.25 -4.94 -4.31
C ALA A 32 -3.77 -5.14 -3.93
N ASN A 33 -3.48 -5.79 -2.82
CA ASN A 33 -2.10 -6.21 -2.54
C ASN A 33 -1.63 -7.15 -3.67
N SER A 34 -0.65 -6.70 -4.45
CA SER A 34 -0.07 -7.46 -5.54
C SER A 34 1.06 -8.34 -5.02
N ILE A 35 1.25 -9.50 -5.65
CA ILE A 35 2.39 -10.39 -5.36
C ILE A 35 3.63 -10.02 -6.17
N THR A 36 3.60 -8.99 -6.99
CA THR A 36 4.70 -8.65 -7.90
C THR A 36 5.98 -8.27 -7.14
N ALA A 37 5.86 -7.58 -5.99
CA ALA A 37 7.01 -7.27 -5.14
C ALA A 37 7.65 -8.53 -4.54
N ASP A 38 6.83 -9.49 -4.12
CA ASP A 38 7.32 -10.78 -3.59
C ASP A 38 7.99 -11.59 -4.69
N MET A 39 7.37 -11.67 -5.88
CA MET A 39 7.98 -12.31 -7.05
C MET A 39 9.35 -11.72 -7.38
N MET A 40 9.49 -10.39 -7.30
CA MET A 40 10.76 -9.72 -7.56
C MET A 40 11.79 -9.98 -6.46
N GLY A 41 11.36 -10.05 -5.21
CA GLY A 41 12.20 -10.45 -4.09
C GLY A 41 12.78 -11.83 -4.29
N GLU A 42 11.93 -12.80 -4.65
CA GLU A 42 12.34 -14.17 -4.93
C GLU A 42 13.29 -14.26 -6.15
N LEU A 43 12.98 -13.57 -7.24
CA LEU A 43 13.89 -13.46 -8.38
C LEU A 43 15.24 -12.89 -7.97
N TYR A 44 15.27 -11.85 -7.14
CA TYR A 44 16.53 -11.28 -6.65
C TYR A 44 17.36 -12.31 -5.87
N LEU A 45 16.72 -13.11 -5.01
CA LEU A 45 17.38 -14.16 -4.23
C LEU A 45 18.01 -15.24 -5.13
N LEU A 46 17.41 -15.56 -6.26
CA LEU A 46 17.96 -16.54 -7.20
C LEU A 46 19.35 -16.17 -7.70
N LYS A 47 19.68 -14.89 -7.81
CA LYS A 47 21.04 -14.44 -8.20
C LYS A 47 22.14 -14.86 -7.21
N HIS A 48 21.78 -15.17 -6.00
CA HIS A 48 22.71 -15.54 -4.93
C HIS A 48 22.85 -17.05 -4.76
N THR A 49 22.07 -17.86 -5.51
CA THR A 49 22.17 -19.31 -5.48
C THR A 49 23.45 -19.80 -6.16
N ASP A 50 23.94 -20.96 -5.74
CA ASP A 50 25.12 -21.57 -6.34
C ASP A 50 24.84 -22.02 -7.79
N ILE A 51 23.61 -22.36 -8.12
CA ILE A 51 23.18 -22.69 -9.50
C ILE A 51 23.41 -21.48 -10.40
N PHE A 52 22.92 -20.29 -10.00
CA PHE A 52 23.10 -19.08 -10.79
C PHE A 52 24.57 -18.64 -10.86
N LYS A 53 25.32 -18.75 -9.77
CA LYS A 53 26.77 -18.46 -9.76
C LYS A 53 27.56 -19.37 -10.66
N ASN A 54 27.17 -20.65 -10.77
CA ASN A 54 27.83 -21.63 -11.62
C ASN A 54 27.54 -21.39 -13.11
N PHE A 55 26.35 -20.87 -13.46
CA PHE A 55 25.96 -20.52 -14.84
C PHE A 55 25.29 -19.13 -14.86
N PRO A 56 26.07 -18.03 -14.80
CA PRO A 56 25.57 -16.68 -14.53
C PRO A 56 25.07 -15.96 -15.79
N ASP A 57 24.00 -16.43 -16.41
CA ASP A 57 23.39 -15.74 -17.55
C ASP A 57 22.60 -14.50 -17.07
N HIS A 58 23.33 -13.45 -16.76
CA HIS A 58 22.76 -12.17 -16.31
C HIS A 58 21.82 -11.55 -17.34
N LYS A 59 22.12 -11.68 -18.64
CA LYS A 59 21.31 -11.08 -19.70
C LYS A 59 19.91 -11.68 -19.78
N SER A 60 19.81 -13.01 -19.79
CA SER A 60 18.52 -13.70 -19.77
C SER A 60 17.76 -13.41 -18.50
N PHE A 61 18.42 -13.40 -17.35
CA PHE A 61 17.82 -13.08 -16.06
C PHE A 61 17.27 -11.64 -16.04
N ASP A 62 18.05 -10.64 -16.44
CA ASP A 62 17.62 -9.25 -16.49
C ASP A 62 16.47 -9.04 -17.49
N ASN A 63 16.41 -9.81 -18.58
CA ASN A 63 15.29 -9.79 -19.52
C ASN A 63 13.99 -10.31 -18.87
N VAL A 64 14.04 -11.35 -18.02
CA VAL A 64 12.87 -11.77 -17.23
C VAL A 64 12.42 -10.64 -16.30
N CYS A 65 13.35 -10.03 -15.54
CA CYS A 65 13.03 -8.94 -14.62
C CYS A 65 12.40 -7.72 -15.33
N LEU A 66 12.88 -7.37 -16.52
CA LEU A 66 12.33 -6.29 -17.34
C LEU A 66 10.87 -6.55 -17.77
N LYS A 67 10.50 -7.82 -17.94
CA LYS A 67 9.19 -8.22 -18.48
C LYS A 67 8.16 -8.64 -17.42
N VAL A 68 8.54 -8.71 -16.14
CA VAL A 68 7.65 -9.21 -15.08
C VAL A 68 6.30 -8.47 -15.07
N PHE A 69 6.32 -7.14 -15.05
CA PHE A 69 5.08 -6.36 -14.99
C PHE A 69 4.27 -6.44 -16.28
N GLU A 70 4.93 -6.34 -17.43
CA GLU A 70 4.28 -6.42 -18.73
C GLU A 70 3.54 -7.74 -18.88
N ASN A 71 4.19 -8.86 -18.55
CA ASN A 71 3.61 -10.19 -18.66
C ASN A 71 2.54 -10.43 -17.58
N TYR A 72 2.78 -9.97 -16.33
CA TYR A 72 1.83 -10.15 -15.23
C TYR A 72 0.49 -9.45 -15.50
N TYR A 73 0.52 -8.24 -16.08
CA TYR A 73 -0.66 -7.44 -16.39
C TYR A 73 -1.11 -7.51 -17.86
N GLU A 74 -0.55 -8.39 -18.68
CA GLU A 74 -0.82 -8.46 -20.11
C GLU A 74 -2.33 -8.51 -20.42
N HIS A 75 -3.06 -9.37 -19.71
CA HIS A 75 -4.49 -9.60 -19.92
C HIS A 75 -5.42 -8.52 -19.30
N TRP A 76 -4.88 -7.56 -18.54
CA TRP A 76 -5.69 -6.48 -17.97
C TRP A 76 -6.05 -5.47 -19.05
N LYS A 77 -7.27 -4.91 -19.00
CA LYS A 77 -7.77 -3.99 -20.04
C LYS A 77 -7.24 -2.56 -19.90
N ALA A 78 -6.96 -2.12 -18.65
CA ALA A 78 -6.51 -0.77 -18.37
C ALA A 78 -5.13 -0.47 -18.99
N ASP A 79 -4.93 0.77 -19.44
CA ASP A 79 -3.66 1.25 -19.98
C ASP A 79 -2.67 1.61 -18.88
N TYR A 80 -3.17 2.10 -17.74
CA TYR A 80 -2.42 2.55 -16.58
C TYR A 80 -2.66 1.61 -15.41
N ILE A 81 -1.61 0.95 -14.95
CA ILE A 81 -1.66 0.06 -13.79
C ILE A 81 -0.98 0.74 -12.61
N ILE A 82 -1.64 0.81 -11.48
CA ILE A 82 -1.06 1.25 -10.21
C ILE A 82 -0.94 0.03 -9.31
N ASP A 83 0.25 -0.53 -9.27
CA ASP A 83 0.56 -1.76 -8.54
C ASP A 83 0.77 -1.47 -7.05
N ARG A 84 -0.04 -2.08 -6.19
CA ARG A 84 0.06 -1.91 -4.76
C ARG A 84 0.87 -3.01 -4.10
N ALA A 85 2.00 -2.61 -3.49
CA ALA A 85 2.87 -3.44 -2.67
C ALA A 85 3.78 -2.54 -1.81
N PRO A 86 4.64 -3.06 -0.93
CA PRO A 86 5.59 -2.24 -0.15
C PRO A 86 6.74 -1.68 -1.01
N TRP A 87 6.40 -0.89 -2.03
CA TRP A 87 7.35 -0.39 -3.03
C TRP A 87 8.38 0.59 -2.48
N GLY A 88 8.12 1.21 -1.33
CA GLY A 88 9.10 2.04 -0.63
C GLY A 88 10.23 1.26 0.04
N MET A 89 10.09 -0.05 0.27
CA MET A 89 11.13 -0.89 0.87
C MET A 89 12.42 -0.86 0.01
N PRO A 90 13.62 -0.75 0.66
CA PRO A 90 14.88 -0.61 -0.07
C PRO A 90 15.11 -1.62 -1.20
N PRO A 91 14.89 -2.94 -1.03
CA PRO A 91 15.07 -3.87 -2.13
C PRO A 91 14.09 -3.62 -3.28
N ASN A 92 12.83 -3.30 -2.98
CA ASN A 92 11.79 -3.12 -3.98
C ASN A 92 12.01 -1.86 -4.81
N ILE A 93 12.29 -0.71 -4.15
CA ILE A 93 12.57 0.54 -4.89
C ILE A 93 13.85 0.43 -5.73
N ASN A 94 14.88 -0.23 -5.22
CA ASN A 94 16.11 -0.44 -6.00
C ASN A 94 15.85 -1.31 -7.22
N PHE A 95 14.97 -2.32 -7.09
CA PHE A 95 14.59 -3.16 -8.21
C PHE A 95 13.84 -2.34 -9.28
N ILE A 96 12.78 -1.62 -8.90
CA ILE A 96 12.00 -0.85 -9.89
C ILE A 96 12.85 0.27 -10.53
N LYS A 97 13.73 0.91 -9.78
CA LYS A 97 14.69 1.90 -10.34
C LYS A 97 15.66 1.28 -11.35
N LYS A 98 16.07 0.03 -11.15
CA LYS A 98 16.96 -0.68 -12.07
C LYS A 98 16.25 -1.07 -13.38
N TYR A 99 15.02 -1.55 -13.29
CA TYR A 99 14.33 -2.15 -14.43
C TYR A 99 13.23 -1.28 -15.05
N ARG A 100 12.95 -0.07 -14.48
CA ARG A 100 11.94 0.87 -14.99
C ARG A 100 12.56 2.25 -15.22
N LYS A 101 12.23 2.86 -16.37
CA LYS A 101 12.76 4.20 -16.71
C LYS A 101 12.03 5.34 -15.99
N ASN A 102 10.73 5.20 -15.82
CA ASN A 102 9.86 6.21 -15.20
C ASN A 102 9.21 5.64 -13.95
N VAL A 103 9.84 5.87 -12.79
CA VAL A 103 9.35 5.39 -11.50
C VAL A 103 8.54 6.50 -10.84
N LYS A 104 7.22 6.26 -10.66
CA LYS A 104 6.33 7.14 -9.90
C LYS A 104 5.60 6.32 -8.84
N ILE A 105 5.70 6.73 -7.59
CA ILE A 105 5.16 6.01 -6.43
C ILE A 105 4.18 6.91 -5.68
N ILE A 106 2.94 6.49 -5.56
CA ILE A 106 1.95 7.13 -4.68
C ILE A 106 2.16 6.54 -3.29
N VAL A 107 2.18 7.38 -2.26
CA VAL A 107 2.44 6.96 -0.88
C VAL A 107 1.33 7.46 0.03
N LEU A 108 0.51 6.55 0.57
CA LEU A 108 -0.51 6.93 1.54
C LEU A 108 0.04 6.78 2.96
N VAL A 109 -0.09 7.85 3.75
CA VAL A 109 0.31 7.87 5.15
C VAL A 109 -0.85 8.30 6.05
N ARG A 110 -0.80 7.86 7.29
CA ARG A 110 -1.75 8.21 8.35
C ARG A 110 -1.05 8.16 9.69
N ASP A 111 -1.48 8.97 10.64
CA ASP A 111 -0.96 8.93 12.00
C ASP A 111 -0.89 7.49 12.53
N VAL A 112 0.28 7.08 13.05
CA VAL A 112 0.56 5.68 13.44
C VAL A 112 -0.37 5.24 14.57
N ILE A 113 -0.72 6.14 15.51
CA ILE A 113 -1.66 5.82 16.58
C ILE A 113 -3.07 5.58 16.02
N GLU A 114 -3.47 6.33 15.01
CA GLU A 114 -4.74 6.09 14.33
C GLU A 114 -4.75 4.80 13.51
N VAL A 115 -3.63 4.44 12.90
CA VAL A 115 -3.46 3.15 12.21
C VAL A 115 -3.63 2.01 13.22
N LEU A 116 -2.94 2.07 14.36
CA LEU A 116 -3.07 1.09 15.44
C LEU A 116 -4.51 1.01 15.95
N ALA A 117 -5.14 2.15 16.27
CA ALA A 117 -6.52 2.19 16.72
C ALA A 117 -7.49 1.56 15.69
N SER A 118 -7.26 1.78 14.39
CA SER A 118 -8.05 1.15 13.33
C SER A 118 -7.94 -0.38 13.35
N PHE A 119 -6.75 -0.93 13.60
CA PHE A 119 -6.55 -2.38 13.72
C PHE A 119 -7.16 -2.94 15.00
N ILE A 120 -7.00 -2.26 16.14
CA ILE A 120 -7.63 -2.69 17.40
C ILE A 120 -9.15 -2.71 17.28
N ARG A 121 -9.76 -1.69 16.70
CA ARG A 121 -11.21 -1.68 16.44
C ARG A 121 -11.66 -2.79 15.49
N PHE A 122 -10.83 -3.13 14.51
CA PHE A 122 -11.11 -4.28 13.64
C PHE A 122 -11.07 -5.58 14.44
N SER A 123 -10.05 -5.81 15.25
CA SER A 123 -9.92 -6.99 16.12
C SER A 123 -11.10 -7.12 17.10
N GLN A 124 -11.49 -6.02 17.75
CA GLN A 124 -12.64 -5.99 18.67
C GLN A 124 -13.98 -6.36 18.01
N ARG A 125 -14.18 -5.92 16.75
CA ARG A 125 -15.39 -6.27 15.99
C ARG A 125 -15.36 -7.68 15.40
N ASN A 126 -14.17 -8.23 15.22
CA ASN A 126 -13.92 -9.53 14.59
C ASN A 126 -13.04 -10.40 15.50
N PRO A 127 -13.62 -10.94 16.63
CA PRO A 127 -12.88 -11.79 17.55
C PRO A 127 -12.37 -13.06 16.85
N GLY A 128 -11.09 -13.37 17.03
CA GLY A 128 -10.42 -14.47 16.33
C GLY A 128 -9.86 -14.09 14.96
N SER A 129 -9.83 -12.80 14.62
CA SER A 129 -9.15 -12.30 13.42
C SER A 129 -7.63 -12.54 13.50
N TYR A 130 -6.94 -12.38 12.36
CA TYR A 130 -5.48 -12.60 12.27
C TYR A 130 -4.64 -11.76 13.26
N ILE A 131 -5.20 -10.68 13.81
CA ILE A 131 -4.52 -9.84 14.81
C ILE A 131 -4.48 -10.55 16.17
N ASP A 132 -5.60 -11.12 16.57
CA ASP A 132 -5.76 -11.84 17.84
C ASP A 132 -6.55 -13.16 17.61
N PRO A 133 -5.91 -14.16 16.96
CA PRO A 133 -6.60 -15.41 16.58
C PRO A 133 -7.05 -16.22 17.80
N ASP A 134 -6.32 -16.16 18.90
CA ASP A 134 -6.60 -16.91 20.14
C ASP A 134 -7.51 -16.14 21.12
N ARG A 135 -7.86 -14.88 20.80
CA ARG A 135 -8.71 -13.99 21.61
C ARG A 135 -8.17 -13.72 23.03
N ASN A 136 -6.87 -13.71 23.19
CA ASN A 136 -6.23 -13.62 24.51
C ASN A 136 -5.18 -12.53 24.62
N ARG A 137 -4.92 -11.76 23.53
CA ARG A 137 -3.93 -10.68 23.54
C ARG A 137 -4.51 -9.40 24.10
N SER A 138 -3.75 -8.75 24.97
CA SER A 138 -4.04 -7.36 25.35
C SER A 138 -3.91 -6.41 24.16
N VAL A 139 -4.40 -5.17 24.31
CA VAL A 139 -4.28 -4.13 23.26
C VAL A 139 -2.80 -3.82 23.00
N GLU A 140 -1.98 -3.79 24.06
CA GLU A 140 -0.53 -3.59 23.97
C GLU A 140 0.14 -4.68 23.12
N GLU A 141 -0.14 -5.95 23.41
CA GLU A 141 0.40 -7.09 22.67
C GLU A 141 -0.02 -7.10 21.21
N GLN A 142 -1.28 -6.73 20.92
CA GLN A 142 -1.76 -6.57 19.55
C GLN A 142 -1.01 -5.45 18.81
N CYS A 143 -0.81 -4.29 19.46
CA CYS A 143 -0.06 -3.17 18.89
C CYS A 143 1.41 -3.55 18.66
N ASP A 144 2.04 -4.20 19.63
CA ASP A 144 3.45 -4.62 19.52
C ASP A 144 3.64 -5.69 18.43
N LYS A 145 2.68 -6.58 18.23
CA LYS A 145 2.69 -7.53 17.10
C LYS A 145 2.63 -6.80 15.73
N LEU A 146 1.80 -5.78 15.61
CA LEU A 146 1.68 -4.99 14.38
C LEU A 146 2.93 -4.14 14.09
N MET A 147 3.64 -3.75 15.15
CA MET A 147 4.83 -2.88 15.12
C MET A 147 6.17 -3.62 15.28
N ASN A 148 6.20 -4.94 15.41
CA ASN A 148 7.45 -5.70 15.47
C ASN A 148 8.12 -5.76 14.08
N LYS A 149 9.35 -6.30 14.02
CA LYS A 149 10.15 -6.38 12.78
C LYS A 149 9.44 -7.07 11.60
N ASP A 150 8.53 -8.00 11.89
CA ASP A 150 7.75 -8.76 10.91
C ASP A 150 6.33 -8.21 10.75
N GLY A 151 5.99 -7.17 11.53
CA GLY A 151 4.68 -6.54 11.54
C GLY A 151 4.37 -5.76 10.28
N VAL A 152 3.09 -5.76 9.91
CA VAL A 152 2.63 -5.13 8.67
C VAL A 152 2.82 -3.61 8.65
N ILE A 153 2.86 -2.95 9.83
CA ILE A 153 3.02 -1.50 9.91
C ILE A 153 4.50 -1.13 9.78
N VAL A 154 5.42 -1.82 10.47
CA VAL A 154 6.83 -1.44 10.48
C VAL A 154 7.48 -1.61 9.11
N LYS A 155 7.10 -2.63 8.35
CA LYS A 155 7.60 -2.81 6.98
C LYS A 155 7.28 -1.59 6.11
N GLU A 156 6.05 -1.12 6.16
CA GLU A 156 5.63 0.08 5.42
C GLU A 156 6.28 1.36 5.96
N LEU A 157 6.45 1.50 7.29
CA LEU A 157 7.19 2.63 7.89
C LEU A 157 8.64 2.69 7.40
N ILE A 158 9.34 1.56 7.32
CA ILE A 158 10.70 1.48 6.75
C ILE A 158 10.66 1.96 5.30
N GLY A 159 9.67 1.54 4.52
CA GLY A 159 9.48 1.96 3.14
C GLY A 159 9.24 3.47 3.01
N VAL A 160 8.35 4.03 3.81
CA VAL A 160 8.08 5.48 3.82
C VAL A 160 9.33 6.25 4.22
N LYS A 161 10.03 5.84 5.29
CA LYS A 161 11.29 6.46 5.73
C LYS A 161 12.37 6.43 4.64
N HIS A 162 12.44 5.35 3.89
CA HIS A 162 13.41 5.21 2.79
C HIS A 162 13.04 6.13 1.62
N LEU A 163 11.75 6.27 1.27
CA LEU A 163 11.30 7.17 0.21
C LEU A 163 11.59 8.64 0.50
N LEU A 164 11.56 9.04 1.77
CA LEU A 164 11.88 10.41 2.19
C LEU A 164 13.35 10.79 2.07
N ARG A 165 14.23 9.87 1.74
CA ARG A 165 15.65 10.19 1.55
C ARG A 165 15.85 11.10 0.32
N PRO A 166 16.86 12.01 0.35
CA PRO A 166 17.10 12.96 -0.73
C PRO A 166 17.23 12.34 -2.13
N GLU A 167 17.84 11.15 -2.23
CA GLU A 167 18.03 10.42 -3.49
C GLU A 167 16.74 9.92 -4.14
N ASN A 168 15.61 9.96 -3.42
CA ASN A 168 14.29 9.55 -3.91
C ASN A 168 13.36 10.76 -4.16
N LYS A 169 13.87 11.98 -3.99
CA LYS A 169 13.10 13.20 -4.23
C LYS A 169 12.55 13.22 -5.66
N GLY A 170 11.25 13.48 -5.79
CA GLY A 170 10.56 13.51 -7.10
C GLY A 170 10.04 12.15 -7.57
N LEU A 171 10.43 11.04 -6.94
CA LEU A 171 9.90 9.71 -7.29
C LEU A 171 8.55 9.41 -6.65
N TYR A 172 8.13 10.17 -5.65
CA TYR A 172 6.90 9.88 -4.91
C TYR A 172 5.99 11.09 -4.77
N HIS A 173 4.70 10.81 -4.66
CA HIS A 173 3.64 11.75 -4.29
C HIS A 173 2.99 11.25 -2.99
N MET A 174 3.15 12.03 -1.91
CA MET A 174 2.63 11.65 -0.60
C MET A 174 1.21 12.18 -0.41
N ILE A 175 0.35 11.34 0.13
CA ILE A 175 -1.05 11.62 0.44
C ILE A 175 -1.28 11.31 1.91
N GLU A 176 -1.65 12.32 2.68
CA GLU A 176 -2.05 12.17 4.07
C GLU A 176 -3.54 11.85 4.15
N TYR A 177 -3.91 10.89 5.01
CA TYR A 177 -5.27 10.35 5.12
C TYR A 177 -6.34 11.40 5.40
N HIS A 178 -6.08 12.34 6.32
CA HIS A 178 -7.05 13.38 6.67
C HIS A 178 -7.24 14.38 5.53
N ASP A 179 -6.17 14.79 4.87
CA ASP A 179 -6.25 15.66 3.68
C ASP A 179 -7.02 14.97 2.55
N PHE A 180 -6.73 13.69 2.33
CA PHE A 180 -7.43 12.89 1.33
C PHE A 180 -8.93 12.80 1.60
N THR A 181 -9.32 12.52 2.83
CA THR A 181 -10.74 12.38 3.19
C THR A 181 -11.48 13.71 3.29
N ALA A 182 -10.79 14.80 3.61
CA ALA A 182 -11.35 16.15 3.61
C ALA A 182 -11.48 16.75 2.19
N HIS A 183 -10.50 16.48 1.32
CA HIS A 183 -10.39 17.06 -0.01
C HIS A 183 -10.17 16.00 -1.10
N PRO A 184 -11.06 14.98 -1.21
CA PRO A 184 -10.80 13.81 -2.08
C PRO A 184 -10.64 14.20 -3.55
N LYS A 185 -11.42 15.17 -4.06
CA LYS A 185 -11.31 15.66 -5.43
C LYS A 185 -9.94 16.26 -5.71
N LYS A 186 -9.49 17.19 -4.87
CA LYS A 186 -8.18 17.85 -5.01
C LYS A 186 -7.03 16.84 -4.96
N THR A 187 -7.12 15.87 -4.04
CA THR A 187 -6.11 14.82 -3.89
C THR A 187 -6.02 13.95 -5.12
N ILE A 188 -7.15 13.48 -5.65
CA ILE A 188 -7.18 12.65 -6.85
C ILE A 188 -6.69 13.43 -8.09
N GLU A 189 -7.07 14.70 -8.24
CA GLU A 189 -6.55 15.55 -9.32
C GLU A 189 -5.01 15.70 -9.23
N GLY A 190 -4.45 15.87 -8.04
CA GLY A 190 -3.01 15.92 -7.81
C GLY A 190 -2.30 14.60 -8.16
N VAL A 191 -2.97 13.46 -7.96
CA VAL A 191 -2.44 12.16 -8.40
C VAL A 191 -2.34 12.08 -9.93
N TYR A 192 -3.38 12.52 -10.65
CA TYR A 192 -3.34 12.57 -12.12
C TYR A 192 -2.22 13.46 -12.63
N ASP A 193 -2.06 14.64 -12.01
CA ASP A 193 -0.98 15.57 -12.37
C ASP A 193 0.40 14.97 -12.11
N PHE A 194 0.60 14.29 -10.96
CA PHE A 194 1.84 13.60 -10.64
C PHE A 194 2.14 12.44 -11.59
N LEU A 195 1.13 11.63 -11.93
CA LEU A 195 1.29 10.51 -12.84
C LEU A 195 1.43 10.95 -14.30
N GLU A 196 1.04 12.20 -14.63
CA GLU A 196 1.01 12.74 -16.00
C GLU A 196 0.08 11.96 -16.93
N ILE A 197 -1.07 11.54 -16.42
CA ILE A 197 -2.07 10.78 -17.18
C ILE A 197 -3.36 11.61 -17.34
N PRO A 198 -4.20 11.31 -18.35
CA PRO A 198 -5.44 12.04 -18.60
C PRO A 198 -6.39 11.98 -17.39
N LYS A 199 -6.88 13.16 -16.95
CA LYS A 199 -7.84 13.28 -15.86
C LYS A 199 -9.18 12.64 -16.21
N PHE A 200 -9.84 12.09 -15.19
CA PHE A 200 -11.17 11.48 -15.28
C PHE A 200 -12.13 12.14 -14.28
N LYS A 201 -13.42 12.18 -14.61
CA LYS A 201 -14.45 12.74 -13.73
C LYS A 201 -14.96 11.67 -12.77
N HIS A 202 -14.51 11.71 -11.51
CA HIS A 202 -14.89 10.77 -10.47
C HIS A 202 -16.20 11.14 -9.73
N ARG A 203 -16.88 10.13 -9.21
CA ARG A 203 -17.89 10.25 -8.15
C ARG A 203 -17.20 10.16 -6.80
N TYR A 204 -17.62 11.03 -5.85
CA TYR A 204 -17.07 11.05 -4.48
C TYR A 204 -18.14 10.69 -3.42
N ILE A 205 -19.34 10.32 -3.86
CA ILE A 205 -20.46 9.81 -3.08
C ILE A 205 -21.02 8.56 -3.75
N ASN A 206 -21.68 7.71 -2.99
CA ASN A 206 -22.22 6.42 -3.47
C ASN A 206 -21.15 5.61 -4.22
N LEU A 207 -20.06 5.36 -3.52
CA LEU A 207 -18.92 4.65 -4.06
C LEU A 207 -19.21 3.14 -4.16
N ASP A 208 -18.62 2.51 -5.14
CA ASP A 208 -18.60 1.06 -5.22
C ASP A 208 -17.52 0.48 -4.28
N GLN A 209 -17.76 -0.74 -3.75
CA GLN A 209 -16.70 -1.48 -3.06
C GLN A 209 -15.53 -1.75 -4.01
N PHE A 210 -14.34 -1.91 -3.44
CA PHE A 210 -13.15 -2.15 -4.24
C PHE A 210 -13.30 -3.38 -5.15
N LYS A 211 -13.14 -3.14 -6.44
CA LYS A 211 -13.09 -4.20 -7.45
C LYS A 211 -12.20 -3.75 -8.61
N VAL A 212 -11.37 -4.64 -9.11
CA VAL A 212 -10.49 -4.37 -10.25
C VAL A 212 -10.31 -5.62 -11.10
N ASN A 213 -10.40 -5.49 -12.42
CA ASN A 213 -10.26 -6.59 -13.38
C ASN A 213 -11.09 -7.86 -13.04
N GLY A 214 -12.28 -7.67 -12.43
CA GLY A 214 -13.14 -8.76 -11.97
C GLY A 214 -12.82 -9.29 -10.56
N TYR A 215 -11.66 -8.95 -9.99
CA TYR A 215 -11.22 -9.41 -8.67
C TYR A 215 -11.61 -8.42 -7.56
N GLN A 216 -11.83 -8.95 -6.36
CA GLN A 216 -12.08 -8.22 -5.12
C GLN A 216 -11.34 -8.88 -3.97
N TYR A 217 -11.23 -8.19 -2.83
CA TYR A 217 -10.64 -8.79 -1.64
C TYR A 217 -11.46 -9.98 -1.13
N ASP A 218 -10.77 -11.03 -0.72
CA ASP A 218 -11.34 -12.11 0.10
C ASP A 218 -10.90 -11.89 1.56
N ASP A 219 -11.70 -11.14 2.29
CA ASP A 219 -11.42 -10.80 3.68
C ASP A 219 -11.69 -11.97 4.66
N THR A 220 -12.24 -13.09 4.19
CA THR A 220 -12.46 -14.28 5.02
C THR A 220 -11.14 -14.82 5.58
N LEU A 221 -10.06 -14.72 4.79
CA LEU A 221 -8.70 -15.11 5.21
C LEU A 221 -8.15 -14.26 6.37
N LEU A 222 -8.72 -13.05 6.57
CA LEU A 222 -8.31 -12.13 7.64
C LEU A 222 -9.24 -12.21 8.86
N GLY A 223 -10.31 -12.99 8.76
CA GLY A 223 -11.32 -13.17 9.80
C GLY A 223 -12.23 -11.95 9.96
N GLY A 224 -12.54 -11.22 8.89
CA GLY A 224 -13.45 -10.09 8.94
C GLY A 224 -13.48 -9.22 7.68
N ASP A 225 -13.95 -7.98 7.82
CA ASP A 225 -14.21 -7.03 6.73
C ASP A 225 -13.15 -5.91 6.64
N LEU A 226 -11.87 -6.27 6.67
CA LEU A 226 -10.75 -5.32 6.76
C LEU A 226 -10.71 -4.29 5.62
N HIS A 227 -11.07 -4.72 4.40
CA HIS A 227 -10.98 -3.90 3.20
C HIS A 227 -12.32 -3.28 2.77
N LYS A 228 -13.38 -3.46 3.56
CA LYS A 228 -14.67 -2.82 3.29
C LYS A 228 -14.59 -1.30 3.50
N ILE A 229 -15.04 -0.53 2.52
CA ILE A 229 -15.10 0.93 2.60
C ILE A 229 -16.52 1.42 2.93
N LYS A 230 -16.62 2.63 3.49
CA LYS A 230 -17.89 3.37 3.54
C LYS A 230 -18.20 3.90 2.14
N THR A 231 -19.40 3.61 1.65
CA THR A 231 -19.78 3.94 0.27
C THR A 231 -20.53 5.27 0.14
N ASP A 232 -21.30 5.64 1.15
CA ASP A 232 -22.23 6.77 1.04
C ASP A 232 -21.51 8.10 0.85
N VAL A 233 -20.56 8.39 1.75
CA VAL A 233 -19.79 9.64 1.76
C VAL A 233 -18.36 9.37 2.26
N ILE A 234 -17.39 10.07 1.68
CA ILE A 234 -16.01 10.01 2.13
C ILE A 234 -15.88 10.87 3.40
N THR A 235 -15.52 10.25 4.50
CA THR A 235 -15.29 10.92 5.78
C THR A 235 -14.09 10.31 6.49
N SER A 236 -13.37 11.15 7.23
CA SER A 236 -12.37 10.69 8.19
C SER A 236 -12.98 9.79 9.25
N SER A 237 -12.16 9.03 9.95
CA SER A 237 -12.59 8.29 11.13
C SER A 237 -13.10 9.25 12.22
N THR A 238 -14.23 8.90 12.83
CA THR A 238 -14.93 9.73 13.81
C THR A 238 -14.59 9.39 15.27
N TYR A 239 -13.67 8.44 15.49
CA TYR A 239 -13.27 8.02 16.83
C TYR A 239 -11.95 8.69 17.26
N ASP A 240 -11.82 8.95 18.54
CA ASP A 240 -10.56 9.37 19.14
C ASP A 240 -9.63 8.14 19.29
N ALA A 241 -8.56 8.08 18.51
CA ALA A 241 -7.59 7.01 18.56
C ALA A 241 -6.85 6.94 19.90
N ARG A 242 -6.60 8.10 20.53
CA ARG A 242 -5.89 8.18 21.81
C ARG A 242 -6.72 7.65 22.99
N SER A 243 -8.04 7.60 22.87
CA SER A 243 -8.91 6.95 23.86
C SER A 243 -8.95 5.43 23.75
N ILE A 244 -8.50 4.87 22.61
CA ILE A 244 -8.49 3.43 22.34
C ILE A 244 -7.14 2.80 22.65
N ILE A 245 -6.07 3.54 22.38
CA ILE A 245 -4.70 3.06 22.48
C ILE A 245 -4.13 3.42 23.86
N PRO A 246 -3.56 2.45 24.60
CA PRO A 246 -2.91 2.69 25.89
C PRO A 246 -1.80 3.74 25.80
N LYS A 247 -1.67 4.57 26.85
CA LYS A 247 -0.66 5.63 26.90
C LYS A 247 0.76 5.10 26.68
N SER A 248 1.08 3.93 27.21
CA SER A 248 2.38 3.24 27.02
C SER A 248 2.70 3.02 25.54
N ILE A 249 1.72 2.64 24.74
CA ILE A 249 1.85 2.44 23.30
C ILE A 249 1.94 3.77 22.55
N ILE A 250 1.18 4.78 22.97
CA ILE A 250 1.26 6.14 22.39
C ILE A 250 2.69 6.67 22.58
N ASP A 251 3.19 6.69 23.82
CA ASP A 251 4.52 7.20 24.15
C ASP A 251 5.64 6.43 23.39
N LYS A 252 5.40 5.15 23.08
CA LYS A 252 6.34 4.29 22.36
C LYS A 252 6.37 4.58 20.85
N TYR A 253 5.24 4.90 20.22
CA TYR A 253 5.12 4.88 18.76
C TYR A 253 4.69 6.20 18.10
N GLU A 254 4.29 7.24 18.84
CA GLU A 254 3.85 8.50 18.23
C GLU A 254 4.96 9.22 17.45
N GLN A 255 6.25 9.03 17.83
CA GLN A 255 7.40 9.57 17.10
C GLN A 255 7.63 8.90 15.73
N CYS A 256 6.90 7.82 15.42
CA CYS A 256 7.01 7.17 14.11
C CYS A 256 6.33 7.97 12.97
N ASN A 257 5.69 9.09 13.28
CA ASN A 257 5.05 10.00 12.31
C ASN A 257 6.07 10.96 11.64
N PHE A 258 7.25 10.49 11.30
CA PHE A 258 8.41 11.27 10.84
C PHE A 258 8.19 12.01 9.51
N TRP A 259 7.10 11.81 8.80
CA TRP A 259 6.75 12.59 7.59
C TRP A 259 6.04 13.91 7.91
N LYS A 260 5.67 14.15 9.15
CA LYS A 260 5.02 15.39 9.58
C LYS A 260 6.00 16.54 9.84
N GLY A 261 7.32 16.30 9.77
CA GLY A 261 8.37 17.27 9.99
C GLY A 261 8.80 17.36 11.43
#